data_44c12a62f9ed9aae8e5ba305b0e41d22
#
_entry.id   44c12a62f9ed9aae8e5ba305b0e41d22
#
_cell.length_a   1.000
_cell.length_b   1.000
_cell.length_c   1.000
_cell.angle_alpha   90.00
_cell.angle_beta   90.00
_cell.angle_gamma   90.00
#
_symmetry.space_group_name_H-M   'P 1'
#
loop_
_entity.id
_entity.type
_entity.pdbx_description
1 polymer ?
#
loop_
_entity_poly.entity_id
_entity_poly.type
_entity_poly.pdbx_seq_one_letter_code
_entity_poly.pdbx_strand_id
1 'polypeptide(L)'
;MRVDHIRRLGVADRVHFQHRDVSEGLPEQYDVITTFDVVHDAVNPRGLLRAIRNALRSDGRYVCLEINSSDKLEENIGLLGAFFYSCSVLYCMTTSLAGHGEGLGTVGLPESKMHELCAEAGFSYVRRVPMENPFNILYEITP
;
A
#
# COMPACT_ATOMS: atom_id res chain seq x y z
N MET A 1 -20.58 12.22 4.38
CA MET A 1 -19.50 13.24 4.41
C MET A 1 -18.68 13.31 3.11
N ARG A 2 -18.24 12.21 2.50
CA ARG A 2 -17.40 12.21 1.27
C ARG A 2 -18.16 12.64 0.00
N VAL A 3 -19.41 12.18 -0.18
CA VAL A 3 -20.24 12.50 -1.36
C VAL A 3 -20.58 13.99 -1.44
N ASP A 4 -20.85 14.63 -0.31
CA ASP A 4 -21.13 16.07 -0.28
C ASP A 4 -19.91 16.92 -0.62
N HIS A 5 -18.72 16.44 -0.30
CA HIS A 5 -17.48 17.14 -0.63
C HIS A 5 -17.21 17.16 -2.14
N ILE A 6 -17.33 16.02 -2.83
CA ILE A 6 -17.13 15.96 -4.29
C ILE A 6 -18.19 16.77 -5.07
N ARG A 7 -19.43 16.83 -4.54
CA ARG A 7 -20.47 17.69 -5.12
C ARG A 7 -20.11 19.17 -5.02
N ARG A 8 -19.60 19.63 -3.85
CA ARG A 8 -19.17 21.02 -3.68
C ARG A 8 -17.99 21.39 -4.57
N LEU A 9 -17.11 20.42 -4.88
CA LEU A 9 -15.98 20.62 -5.78
C LEU A 9 -16.37 20.53 -7.27
N GLY A 10 -17.62 20.19 -7.61
CA GLY A 10 -18.08 20.04 -8.99
C GLY A 10 -17.42 18.89 -9.75
N VAL A 11 -17.01 17.83 -9.04
CA VAL A 11 -16.32 16.65 -9.63
C VAL A 11 -17.10 15.35 -9.44
N ALA A 12 -18.38 15.44 -9.07
CA ALA A 12 -19.22 14.28 -8.77
C ALA A 12 -19.48 13.37 -10.00
N ASP A 13 -19.29 13.89 -11.19
CA ASP A 13 -19.37 13.18 -12.46
C ASP A 13 -18.13 12.32 -12.76
N ARG A 14 -17.01 12.61 -12.08
CA ARG A 14 -15.70 11.99 -12.31
C ARG A 14 -15.17 11.19 -11.12
N VAL A 15 -15.79 11.32 -9.93
CA VAL A 15 -15.35 10.66 -8.70
C VAL A 15 -16.46 9.78 -8.16
N HIS A 16 -16.17 8.49 -8.05
CA HIS A 16 -17.09 7.50 -7.54
C HIS A 16 -16.51 6.82 -6.30
N PHE A 17 -17.31 6.69 -5.23
CA PHE A 17 -16.92 5.93 -4.04
C PHE A 17 -17.58 4.56 -4.09
N GLN A 18 -16.77 3.54 -3.87
CA GLN A 18 -17.24 2.17 -3.71
C GLN A 18 -16.75 1.62 -2.37
N HIS A 19 -17.62 0.93 -1.66
CA HIS A 19 -17.25 0.10 -0.52
C HIS A 19 -17.09 -1.33 -1.00
N ARG A 20 -15.85 -1.82 -1.04
CA ARG A 20 -15.54 -3.13 -1.62
C ARG A 20 -14.38 -3.77 -0.87
N ASP A 21 -14.43 -5.07 -0.71
CA ASP A 21 -13.26 -5.86 -0.35
C ASP A 21 -12.39 -6.08 -1.59
N VAL A 22 -11.24 -5.43 -1.62
CA VAL A 22 -10.31 -5.50 -2.77
C VAL A 22 -9.64 -6.88 -2.87
N SER A 23 -9.61 -7.68 -1.80
CA SER A 23 -9.08 -9.04 -1.83
C SER A 23 -9.91 -9.98 -2.73
N GLU A 24 -11.18 -9.65 -2.97
CA GLU A 24 -12.06 -10.33 -3.93
C GLU A 24 -11.81 -9.91 -5.39
N GLY A 25 -10.91 -8.96 -5.62
CA GLY A 25 -10.56 -8.40 -6.92
C GLY A 25 -11.21 -7.06 -7.21
N LEU A 26 -10.75 -6.43 -8.28
CA LEU A 26 -11.26 -5.17 -8.80
C LEU A 26 -12.08 -5.41 -10.08
N PRO A 27 -13.19 -4.67 -10.31
CA PRO A 27 -14.18 -5.00 -11.35
C PRO A 27 -13.72 -4.63 -12.77
N GLU A 28 -12.73 -3.74 -12.88
CA GLU A 28 -12.35 -3.12 -14.14
C GLU A 28 -10.83 -3.14 -14.34
N GLN A 29 -10.39 -2.73 -15.52
CA GLN A 29 -8.97 -2.49 -15.84
C GLN A 29 -8.68 -1.00 -15.69
N TYR A 30 -7.58 -0.68 -15.04
CA TYR A 30 -7.19 0.69 -14.70
C TYR A 30 -5.85 1.06 -15.33
N ASP A 31 -5.73 2.32 -15.73
CA ASP A 31 -4.47 2.91 -16.20
C ASP A 31 -3.54 3.20 -15.02
N VAL A 32 -4.11 3.62 -13.89
CA VAL A 32 -3.38 3.93 -12.66
C VAL A 32 -4.16 3.41 -11.45
N ILE A 33 -3.47 2.70 -10.57
CA ILE A 33 -3.97 2.33 -9.24
C ILE A 33 -3.03 2.96 -8.20
N THR A 34 -3.60 3.46 -7.11
CA THR A 34 -2.81 4.06 -6.03
C THR A 34 -3.20 3.48 -4.68
N THR A 35 -2.22 3.27 -3.81
CA THR A 35 -2.41 2.99 -2.39
C THR A 35 -1.53 3.90 -1.55
N PHE A 36 -2.02 4.28 -0.39
CA PHE A 36 -1.32 5.16 0.55
C PHE A 36 -1.42 4.56 1.94
N ASP A 37 -0.31 4.02 2.45
CA ASP A 37 -0.19 3.32 3.73
C ASP A 37 -1.26 2.22 3.88
N VAL A 38 -1.32 1.29 2.93
CA VAL A 38 -2.35 0.24 2.87
C VAL A 38 -1.77 -1.17 2.89
N VAL A 39 -0.66 -1.42 2.19
CA VAL A 39 -0.16 -2.78 1.98
C VAL A 39 0.35 -3.40 3.27
N HIS A 40 1.05 -2.61 4.11
CA HIS A 40 1.56 -3.08 5.40
C HIS A 40 0.45 -3.39 6.43
N ASP A 41 -0.75 -2.78 6.26
CA ASP A 41 -1.93 -3.01 7.11
C ASP A 41 -2.79 -4.19 6.64
N ALA A 42 -2.61 -4.61 5.39
CA ALA A 42 -3.47 -5.61 4.78
C ALA A 42 -3.42 -6.96 5.51
N VAL A 43 -4.58 -7.59 5.69
CA VAL A 43 -4.69 -8.96 6.19
C VAL A 43 -4.01 -9.93 5.22
N ASN A 44 -4.22 -9.74 3.93
CA ASN A 44 -3.60 -10.53 2.87
C ASN A 44 -2.89 -9.62 1.84
N PRO A 45 -1.68 -9.16 2.14
CA PRO A 45 -0.94 -8.25 1.24
C PRO A 45 -0.62 -8.90 -0.12
N ARG A 46 -0.38 -10.20 -0.15
CA ARG A 46 -0.14 -10.97 -1.39
C ARG A 46 -1.39 -11.03 -2.27
N GLY A 47 -2.56 -11.26 -1.68
CA GLY A 47 -3.84 -11.23 -2.37
C GLY A 47 -4.18 -9.84 -2.90
N LEU A 48 -3.96 -8.81 -2.09
CA LEU A 48 -4.15 -7.41 -2.48
C LEU A 48 -3.28 -7.04 -3.68
N LEU A 49 -1.97 -7.32 -3.63
CA LEU A 49 -1.06 -6.99 -4.74
C LEU A 49 -1.39 -7.78 -6.02
N ARG A 50 -1.79 -9.06 -5.90
CA ARG A 50 -2.29 -9.82 -7.06
C ARG A 50 -3.57 -9.22 -7.65
N ALA A 51 -4.51 -8.78 -6.81
CA ALA A 51 -5.73 -8.13 -7.26
C ALA A 51 -5.42 -6.82 -8.01
N ILE A 52 -4.50 -6.01 -7.49
CA ILE A 52 -4.02 -4.79 -8.13
C ILE A 52 -3.34 -5.12 -9.47
N ARG A 53 -2.42 -6.11 -9.48
CA ARG A 53 -1.71 -6.52 -10.71
C ARG A 53 -2.68 -6.96 -11.80
N ASN A 54 -3.69 -7.75 -11.45
CA ASN A 54 -4.69 -8.26 -12.39
C ASN A 54 -5.61 -7.17 -12.93
N ALA A 55 -5.81 -6.10 -12.17
CA ALA A 55 -6.65 -4.97 -12.55
C ALA A 55 -5.89 -3.85 -13.27
N LEU A 56 -4.57 -3.91 -13.37
CA LEU A 56 -3.80 -2.97 -14.17
C LEU A 56 -3.77 -3.38 -15.63
N ARG A 57 -3.90 -2.40 -16.53
CA ARG A 57 -3.61 -2.55 -17.94
C ARG A 57 -2.13 -2.88 -18.15
N SER A 58 -1.79 -3.46 -19.30
CA SER A 58 -0.41 -3.85 -19.61
C SER A 58 0.60 -2.71 -19.61
N ASP A 59 0.14 -1.48 -19.84
CA ASP A 59 0.91 -0.23 -19.78
C ASP A 59 0.58 0.63 -18.57
N GLY A 60 -0.25 0.11 -17.65
CA GLY A 60 -0.69 0.78 -16.43
C GLY A 60 0.43 0.99 -15.41
N ARG A 61 0.12 1.79 -14.38
CA ARG A 61 1.05 2.12 -13.28
C ARG A 61 0.37 1.90 -11.94
N TYR A 62 1.06 1.20 -11.05
CA TYR A 62 0.71 1.16 -9.64
C TYR A 62 1.62 2.11 -8.89
N VAL A 63 1.04 3.08 -8.18
CA VAL A 63 1.75 4.06 -7.36
C VAL A 63 1.46 3.74 -5.90
N CYS A 64 2.48 3.33 -5.17
CA CYS A 64 2.38 2.86 -3.80
C CYS A 64 3.19 3.75 -2.88
N LEU A 65 2.53 4.40 -1.92
CA LEU A 65 3.16 5.11 -0.82
C LEU A 65 3.12 4.20 0.40
N GLU A 66 4.29 3.96 1.01
CA GLU A 66 4.43 3.12 2.19
C GLU A 66 5.38 3.72 3.22
N ILE A 67 5.43 3.16 4.40
CA ILE A 67 6.29 3.62 5.49
C ILE A 67 7.77 3.46 5.11
N ASN A 68 8.55 4.49 5.40
CA ASN A 68 10.00 4.49 5.19
C ASN A 68 10.69 3.69 6.30
N SER A 69 10.67 2.36 6.17
CA SER A 69 11.37 1.43 7.04
C SER A 69 12.58 0.80 6.33
N SER A 70 13.64 0.54 7.08
CA SER A 70 14.84 -0.13 6.57
C SER A 70 14.77 -1.64 6.80
N ASP A 71 15.46 -2.39 5.93
CA ASP A 71 15.73 -3.83 6.10
C ASP A 71 16.60 -4.13 7.32
N LYS A 72 17.32 -3.14 7.84
CA LYS A 72 18.21 -3.28 8.98
C LYS A 72 17.57 -2.70 10.24
N LEU A 73 17.47 -3.53 11.27
CA LEU A 73 16.87 -3.15 12.56
C LEU A 73 17.55 -1.92 13.17
N GLU A 74 18.88 -1.84 13.08
CA GLU A 74 19.68 -0.75 13.62
C GLU A 74 19.44 0.61 12.93
N GLU A 75 18.85 0.62 11.75
CA GLU A 75 18.48 1.83 11.04
C GLU A 75 17.04 2.28 11.39
N ASN A 76 16.23 1.40 11.99
CA ASN A 76 14.86 1.68 12.47
C ASN A 76 14.81 2.08 13.95
N ILE A 77 15.89 2.66 14.50
CA ILE A 77 15.97 3.11 15.89
C ILE A 77 15.75 4.62 16.02
N GLY A 78 15.71 5.11 17.27
CA GLY A 78 15.49 6.51 17.58
C GLY A 78 13.99 6.87 17.67
N LEU A 79 13.68 8.16 17.71
CA LEU A 79 12.32 8.64 17.98
C LEU A 79 11.32 8.19 16.90
N LEU A 80 11.71 8.28 15.63
CA LEU A 80 10.85 7.89 14.52
C LEU A 80 10.64 6.37 14.49
N GLY A 81 11.69 5.60 14.71
CA GLY A 81 11.60 4.14 14.83
C GLY A 81 10.67 3.73 15.98
N ALA A 82 10.84 4.33 17.17
CA ALA A 82 9.96 4.08 18.31
C ALA A 82 8.49 4.39 17.99
N PHE A 83 8.24 5.49 17.27
CA PHE A 83 6.89 5.83 16.79
C PHE A 83 6.32 4.77 15.84
N PHE A 84 7.07 4.34 14.83
CA PHE A 84 6.62 3.33 13.88
C PHE A 84 6.38 1.97 14.54
N TYR A 85 7.27 1.51 15.44
CA TYR A 85 7.06 0.28 16.19
C TYR A 85 5.82 0.37 17.09
N SER A 86 5.57 1.53 17.70
CA SER A 86 4.36 1.73 18.49
C SER A 86 3.10 1.64 17.64
N CYS A 87 3.06 2.29 16.49
CA CYS A 87 1.95 2.16 15.53
C CYS A 87 1.76 0.71 15.09
N SER A 88 2.85 0.01 14.78
CA SER A 88 2.82 -1.38 14.37
C SER A 88 2.16 -2.28 15.42
N VAL A 89 2.63 -2.22 16.67
CA VAL A 89 2.12 -3.08 17.75
C VAL A 89 0.71 -2.70 18.18
N LEU A 90 0.39 -1.40 18.23
CA LEU A 90 -0.91 -0.94 18.72
C LEU A 90 -2.02 -1.05 17.66
N TYR A 91 -1.70 -1.07 16.40
CA TYR A 91 -2.71 -1.05 15.33
C TYR A 91 -2.38 -1.97 14.14
N CYS A 92 -1.38 -1.66 13.33
CA CYS A 92 -1.19 -2.26 12.01
C CYS A 92 -1.00 -3.78 12.07
N MET A 93 -0.02 -4.24 12.82
CA MET A 93 0.27 -5.67 12.98
C MET A 93 -0.88 -6.40 13.69
N THR A 94 -1.38 -5.85 14.78
CA THR A 94 -2.43 -6.48 15.59
C THR A 94 -3.76 -6.57 14.85
N THR A 95 -4.11 -5.56 14.04
CA THR A 95 -5.32 -5.58 13.22
C THR A 95 -5.23 -6.65 12.13
N SER A 96 -4.09 -6.75 11.44
CA SER A 96 -3.86 -7.79 10.45
C SER A 96 -3.92 -9.20 11.07
N LEU A 97 -3.24 -9.42 12.20
CA LEU A 97 -3.25 -10.70 12.91
C LEU A 97 -4.64 -11.09 13.43
N ALA A 98 -5.42 -10.13 13.92
CA ALA A 98 -6.81 -10.36 14.35
C ALA A 98 -7.70 -10.84 13.18
N GLY A 99 -7.39 -10.42 11.95
CA GLY A 99 -8.01 -10.93 10.72
C GLY A 99 -7.37 -12.22 10.17
N HIS A 100 -6.53 -12.92 10.96
CA HIS A 100 -5.74 -14.08 10.53
C HIS A 100 -4.78 -13.79 9.38
N GLY A 101 -4.29 -12.56 9.30
CA GLY A 101 -3.37 -12.10 8.27
C GLY A 101 -1.90 -12.34 8.58
N GLU A 102 -1.04 -11.84 7.68
CA GLU A 102 0.42 -12.02 7.77
C GLU A 102 1.07 -11.16 8.87
N GLY A 103 0.41 -10.09 9.31
CA GLY A 103 0.88 -9.22 10.39
C GLY A 103 2.17 -8.47 10.07
N LEU A 104 2.33 -7.97 8.84
CA LEU A 104 3.51 -7.20 8.44
C LEU A 104 3.73 -6.02 9.39
N GLY A 105 2.69 -5.20 9.57
CA GLY A 105 2.76 -4.01 10.40
C GLY A 105 3.60 -2.89 9.79
N THR A 106 3.62 -1.75 10.47
CA THR A 106 4.21 -0.49 9.98
C THR A 106 5.66 -0.62 9.51
N VAL A 107 6.48 -1.41 10.20
CA VAL A 107 7.91 -1.61 9.86
C VAL A 107 8.21 -2.94 9.17
N GLY A 108 7.19 -3.74 8.92
CA GLY A 108 7.34 -5.08 8.33
C GLY A 108 7.32 -5.11 6.81
N LEU A 109 7.30 -3.93 6.16
CA LEU A 109 7.31 -3.80 4.71
C LEU A 109 8.48 -2.92 4.22
N PRO A 110 9.75 -3.27 4.54
CA PRO A 110 10.89 -2.58 3.98
C PRO A 110 11.01 -2.83 2.47
N GLU A 111 11.93 -2.12 1.81
CA GLU A 111 12.06 -2.12 0.34
C GLU A 111 12.28 -3.53 -0.23
N SER A 112 13.11 -4.37 0.41
CA SER A 112 13.33 -5.75 -0.03
C SER A 112 12.04 -6.58 0.00
N LYS A 113 11.22 -6.41 1.05
CA LYS A 113 9.95 -7.11 1.19
C LYS A 113 8.92 -6.63 0.17
N MET A 114 8.89 -5.32 -0.14
CA MET A 114 8.07 -4.79 -1.21
C MET A 114 8.43 -5.43 -2.55
N HIS A 115 9.73 -5.52 -2.89
CA HIS A 115 10.18 -6.19 -4.11
C HIS A 115 9.78 -7.66 -4.17
N GLU A 116 9.95 -8.40 -3.06
CA GLU A 116 9.52 -9.82 -2.95
C GLU A 116 8.03 -9.97 -3.26
N LEU A 117 7.19 -9.23 -2.54
CA LEU A 117 5.74 -9.32 -2.68
C LEU A 117 5.24 -8.91 -4.07
N CYS A 118 5.84 -7.89 -4.65
CA CYS A 118 5.53 -7.46 -6.01
C CYS A 118 5.93 -8.51 -7.05
N ALA A 119 7.10 -9.13 -6.91
CA ALA A 119 7.53 -10.21 -7.80
C ALA A 119 6.59 -11.42 -7.72
N GLU A 120 6.17 -11.81 -6.53
CA GLU A 120 5.20 -12.89 -6.32
C GLU A 120 3.81 -12.56 -6.89
N ALA A 121 3.43 -11.28 -6.90
CA ALA A 121 2.19 -10.82 -7.52
C ALA A 121 2.25 -10.77 -9.05
N GLY A 122 3.45 -10.90 -9.66
CA GLY A 122 3.66 -10.89 -11.10
C GLY A 122 3.93 -9.49 -11.67
N PHE A 123 4.36 -8.53 -10.86
CA PHE A 123 4.90 -7.26 -11.36
C PHE A 123 6.30 -7.46 -11.94
N SER A 124 6.61 -6.74 -13.01
CA SER A 124 7.88 -6.86 -13.72
C SER A 124 8.94 -5.89 -13.20
N TYR A 125 8.51 -4.78 -12.61
CA TYR A 125 9.43 -3.73 -12.18
C TYR A 125 8.87 -2.93 -11.00
N VAL A 126 9.77 -2.66 -10.03
CA VAL A 126 9.50 -1.82 -8.85
C VAL A 126 10.60 -0.77 -8.78
N ARG A 127 10.23 0.49 -8.73
CA ARG A 127 11.17 1.61 -8.64
C ARG A 127 10.81 2.52 -7.47
N ARG A 128 11.75 2.79 -6.59
CA ARG A 128 11.64 3.86 -5.61
C ARG A 128 11.72 5.21 -6.31
N VAL A 129 10.73 6.06 -6.09
CA VAL A 129 10.69 7.44 -6.59
C VAL A 129 11.31 8.35 -5.53
N PRO A 130 12.31 9.18 -5.86
CA PRO A 130 12.90 10.12 -4.91
C PRO A 130 11.84 11.05 -4.31
N MET A 131 11.80 11.13 -3.00
CA MET A 131 10.88 11.97 -2.24
C MET A 131 11.56 12.43 -0.95
N GLU A 132 11.46 13.73 -0.65
CA GLU A 132 11.95 14.31 0.61
C GLU A 132 10.88 14.15 1.70
N ASN A 133 10.74 12.92 2.22
CA ASN A 133 9.81 12.61 3.29
C ASN A 133 10.45 11.57 4.22
N PRO A 134 10.62 11.87 5.51
CA PRO A 134 11.21 10.91 6.44
C PRO A 134 10.24 9.78 6.84
N PHE A 135 8.92 9.97 6.67
CA PHE A 135 7.90 9.01 7.09
C PHE A 135 7.58 7.97 6.02
N ASN A 136 7.62 8.35 4.74
CA ASN A 136 7.12 7.52 3.65
C ASN A 136 8.13 7.36 2.52
N ILE A 137 7.99 6.24 1.82
CA ILE A 137 8.64 5.93 0.53
C ILE A 137 7.56 5.86 -0.54
N LEU A 138 7.87 6.36 -1.72
CA LEU A 138 7.02 6.25 -2.89
C LEU A 138 7.60 5.25 -3.88
N TYR A 139 6.78 4.31 -4.32
CA TYR A 139 7.12 3.35 -5.36
C TYR A 139 6.28 3.57 -6.61
N GLU A 140 6.91 3.48 -7.77
CA GLU A 140 6.27 3.26 -9.08
C GLU A 140 6.50 1.80 -9.47
N ILE A 141 5.41 1.10 -9.77
CA ILE A 141 5.40 -0.33 -10.00
C ILE A 141 4.68 -0.60 -11.32
N THR A 142 5.26 -1.46 -12.16
CA THR A 142 4.68 -1.80 -13.48
C THR A 142 4.39 -3.28 -13.61
N PRO A 143 3.37 -3.62 -14.41
CA PRO A 143 2.99 -5.00 -14.71
C PRO A 143 4.09 -5.85 -15.28
#